data_5808274640e104bdf006e1384f562aae
#
_entry.id   5808274640e104bdf006e1384f562aae
#
_cell.length_a   1.000
_cell.length_b   1.000
_cell.length_c   1.000
_cell.angle_alpha   90.00
_cell.angle_beta   90.00
_cell.angle_gamma   90.00
#
_symmetry.space_group_name_H-M   'P 1'
#
loop_
_entity.id
_entity.type
_entity.pdbx_description
1 polymer ?
#
loop_
_entity_poly.entity_id
_entity_poly.type
_entity_poly.pdbx_seq_one_letter_code
_entity_poly.pdbx_strand_id
1 'polypeptide(L)' 'SATSGHNLLKGTIEAILDAEDGPSEVRIALPNGHTLCALAEPLELRTRGLSVAQPVQVQFSPSNVLIGTPL' A
#
# COMPACT_ATOMS: atom_id res chain seq x y z
N SER A 1 16.69 16.49 4.42
CA SER A 1 15.67 15.75 3.75
C SER A 1 14.30 16.35 4.03
N ALA A 2 13.49 16.40 3.03
CA ALA A 2 12.14 16.92 3.15
C ALA A 2 11.16 15.87 3.68
N THR A 3 11.63 14.72 4.03
CA THR A 3 10.74 13.63 4.39
C THR A 3 10.46 13.52 5.88
N SER A 4 10.70 14.58 6.60
CA SER A 4 10.43 14.59 8.04
C SER A 4 8.98 14.20 8.30
N GLY A 5 8.76 13.31 9.26
CA GLY A 5 7.44 12.85 9.62
C GLY A 5 6.90 11.72 8.75
N HIS A 6 7.66 11.27 7.75
CA HIS A 6 7.25 10.18 6.88
C HIS A 6 8.23 9.03 6.96
N ASN A 7 7.70 7.83 6.98
CA ASN A 7 8.48 6.62 6.93
C ASN A 7 8.23 5.94 5.59
N LEU A 8 9.30 5.55 4.92
CA LEU A 8 9.20 4.86 3.64
C LEU A 8 9.73 3.44 3.80
N LEU A 9 8.90 2.48 3.44
CA LEU A 9 9.26 1.07 3.52
C LEU A 9 8.97 0.42 2.18
N LYS A 10 9.78 -0.57 1.84
CA LYS A 10 9.52 -1.41 0.67
C LYS A 10 8.73 -2.61 1.12
N GLY A 11 7.74 -3.00 0.31
CA GLY A 11 6.93 -4.16 0.59
C GLY A 11 6.47 -4.80 -0.70
N THR A 12 5.71 -5.88 -0.57
CA THR A 12 5.17 -6.59 -1.72
C THR A 12 3.68 -6.77 -1.48
N ILE A 13 2.86 -6.45 -2.48
CA ILE A 13 1.43 -6.66 -2.37
C ILE A 13 1.16 -8.16 -2.35
N GLU A 14 0.62 -8.66 -1.24
CA GLU A 14 0.33 -10.09 -1.14
C GLU A 14 -1.13 -10.41 -1.40
N ALA A 15 -2.04 -9.44 -1.23
CA ALA A 15 -3.45 -9.67 -1.50
C ALA A 15 -4.16 -8.34 -1.73
N ILE A 16 -5.17 -8.37 -2.59
CA ILE A 16 -6.07 -7.24 -2.79
C ILE A 16 -7.48 -7.80 -2.62
N LEU A 17 -8.19 -7.31 -1.60
CA LEU A 17 -9.51 -7.81 -1.26
C LEU A 17 -10.53 -6.73 -1.57
N ASP A 18 -11.39 -7.01 -2.55
CA ASP A 18 -12.43 -6.06 -2.93
C ASP A 18 -13.61 -6.15 -1.99
N ALA A 19 -14.22 -5.01 -1.71
CA ALA A 19 -15.47 -4.94 -0.98
C ALA A 19 -16.60 -4.66 -1.96
N GLU A 20 -17.82 -5.08 -1.61
CA GLU A 20 -18.99 -4.81 -2.46
C GLU A 20 -19.19 -3.31 -2.61
N ASP A 21 -19.08 -2.60 -1.52
CA ASP A 21 -19.23 -1.15 -1.50
C ASP A 21 -18.06 -0.55 -0.73
N GLY A 22 -17.29 0.25 -1.41
CA GLY A 22 -16.23 0.97 -0.72
C GLY A 22 -14.84 0.54 -1.15
N PRO A 23 -13.84 0.95 -0.40
CA PRO A 23 -12.45 0.72 -0.79
C PRO A 23 -12.04 -0.73 -0.67
N SER A 24 -11.03 -1.08 -1.47
CA SER A 24 -10.40 -2.39 -1.40
C SER A 24 -9.36 -2.39 -0.30
N GLU A 25 -9.16 -3.56 0.31
CA GLU A 25 -8.08 -3.74 1.29
C GLU A 25 -6.86 -4.28 0.57
N VAL A 26 -5.75 -3.59 0.72
CA VAL A 26 -4.48 -4.02 0.12
C VAL A 26 -3.58 -4.50 1.24
N ARG A 27 -3.19 -5.77 1.18
CA ARG A 27 -2.28 -6.35 2.17
C ARG A 27 -0.88 -6.38 1.62
N ILE A 28 0.05 -5.81 2.37
CA ILE A 28 1.42 -5.62 1.92
C ILE A 28 2.34 -6.31 2.89
N ALA A 29 3.10 -7.28 2.38
CA ALA A 29 4.10 -7.98 3.18
C ALA A 29 5.35 -7.12 3.28
N LEU A 30 5.81 -6.92 4.50
CA LEU A 30 7.02 -6.14 4.79
C LEU A 30 8.19 -7.07 5.04
N PRO A 31 9.43 -6.58 4.84
CA PRO A 31 10.62 -7.43 5.02
C PRO A 31 10.77 -8.02 6.42
N ASN A 32 10.21 -7.36 7.42
CA ASN A 32 10.32 -7.82 8.81
C ASN A 32 9.32 -8.90 9.19
N GLY A 33 8.54 -9.39 8.22
CA GLY A 33 7.54 -10.42 8.48
C GLY A 33 6.18 -9.89 8.88
N HIS A 34 6.04 -8.59 8.99
CA HIS A 34 4.75 -7.99 9.28
C HIS A 34 3.95 -7.76 8.02
N THR A 35 2.63 -7.71 8.18
CA THR A 35 1.72 -7.38 7.08
C THR A 35 1.06 -6.05 7.40
N LEU A 36 1.07 -5.17 6.44
CA LEU A 36 0.44 -3.87 6.55
C LEU A 36 -0.84 -3.89 5.73
N CYS A 37 -1.93 -3.37 6.29
CA CYS A 37 -3.20 -3.26 5.56
C CYS A 37 -3.47 -1.80 5.24
N ALA A 38 -3.78 -1.53 3.98
CA ALA A 38 -4.12 -0.19 3.53
C ALA A 38 -5.41 -0.26 2.73
N LEU A 39 -6.16 0.84 2.72
CA LEU A 39 -7.38 0.93 1.94
C LEU A 39 -7.11 1.78 0.70
N ALA A 40 -7.65 1.34 -0.43
CA ALA A 40 -7.50 2.08 -1.68
C ALA A 40 -8.75 1.92 -2.52
N GLU A 41 -9.13 2.98 -3.22
CA GLU A 41 -10.28 2.92 -4.12
C GLU A 41 -9.96 2.03 -5.31
N PRO A 42 -10.92 1.22 -5.78
CA PRO A 42 -10.66 0.35 -6.92
C PRO A 42 -10.17 1.09 -8.17
N LEU A 43 -10.68 2.30 -8.39
CA LEU A 43 -10.21 3.10 -9.53
C LEU A 43 -8.75 3.48 -9.37
N GLU A 44 -8.34 3.81 -8.16
CA GLU A 44 -6.95 4.15 -7.88
C GLU A 44 -6.04 2.95 -8.13
N LEU A 45 -6.47 1.76 -7.72
CA LEU A 45 -5.68 0.56 -7.94
C LEU A 45 -5.45 0.32 -9.44
N ARG A 46 -6.49 0.48 -10.24
CA ARG A 46 -6.37 0.31 -11.69
C ARG A 46 -5.53 1.39 -12.33
N THR A 47 -5.77 2.63 -11.95
CA THR A 47 -5.05 3.77 -12.53
C THR A 47 -3.56 3.69 -12.23
N ARG A 48 -3.19 3.23 -11.04
CA ARG A 48 -1.80 3.11 -10.64
C ARG A 48 -1.18 1.76 -11.02
N GLY A 49 -1.98 0.85 -11.55
CA GLY A 49 -1.49 -0.46 -11.98
C GLY A 49 -1.02 -1.35 -10.85
N LEU A 50 -1.67 -1.27 -9.71
CA LEU A 50 -1.28 -2.08 -8.54
C LEU A 50 -1.86 -3.49 -8.66
N SER A 51 -1.03 -4.48 -8.40
CA SER A 51 -1.44 -5.88 -8.50
C SER A 51 -0.70 -6.74 -7.50
N VAL A 52 -1.24 -7.94 -7.27
CA VAL A 52 -0.64 -8.92 -6.36
C VAL A 52 0.76 -9.32 -6.86
N ALA A 53 1.65 -9.53 -5.92
CA ALA A 53 3.07 -9.89 -6.12
C ALA A 53 3.94 -8.72 -6.60
N GLN A 54 3.37 -7.52 -6.67
CA GLN A 54 4.11 -6.35 -7.11
C GLN A 54 4.86 -5.71 -5.96
N PRO A 55 6.14 -5.40 -6.12
CA PRO A 55 6.86 -4.63 -5.12
C PRO A 55 6.39 -3.17 -5.15
N VAL A 56 6.21 -2.62 -3.97
CA VAL A 56 5.74 -1.24 -3.82
C VAL A 56 6.52 -0.54 -2.72
N GLN A 57 6.53 0.77 -2.79
CA GLN A 57 7.01 1.59 -1.71
C GLN A 57 5.81 2.03 -0.89
N VAL A 58 5.90 1.86 0.42
CA VAL A 58 4.83 2.23 1.33
C VAL A 58 5.26 3.45 2.10
N GLN A 59 4.40 4.45 2.12
CA GLN A 59 4.63 5.66 2.88
C GLN A 59 3.56 5.76 3.96
N PHE A 60 3.98 6.01 5.20
CA PHE A 60 3.01 6.27 6.25
C PHE A 60 3.53 7.33 7.20
N SER A 61 2.57 8.02 7.78
CA SER A 61 2.80 9.07 8.75
C SER A 61 2.04 8.72 10.03
N PRO A 62 2.19 9.50 11.08
CA PRO A 62 1.46 9.22 12.32
C PRO A 62 -0.04 9.08 12.17
N SER A 63 -0.63 9.70 11.16
CA SER A 63 -2.08 9.68 10.98
C SER A 63 -2.57 8.87 9.79
N ASN A 64 -1.67 8.43 8.90
CA ASN A 64 -2.08 7.79 7.66
C ASN A 64 -1.10 6.75 7.17
N VAL A 65 -1.65 5.78 6.42
CA VAL A 65 -0.84 4.87 5.64
C VAL A 65 -1.20 5.06 4.18
N LEU A 66 -0.20 5.36 3.37
CA LEU A 66 -0.38 5.58 1.94
C LEU A 66 0.50 4.62 1.16
N ILE A 67 -0.07 4.06 0.09
CA ILE A 67 0.71 3.23 -0.82
C ILE A 67 1.39 4.19 -1.79
N GLY A 68 2.71 4.16 -1.80
CA GLY A 68 3.49 4.99 -2.70
C GLY A 68 3.52 4.42 -4.11
N THR A 69 4.55 4.81 -4.85
CA THR A 69 4.71 4.33 -6.22
C THR A 69 5.13 2.87 -6.27
N PRO A 70 4.69 2.13 -7.28
CA PRO A 70 5.24 0.80 -7.55
C PRO A 70 6.74 0.91 -7.83
N LEU A 71 7.47 -0.07 -7.39
CA LEU A 71 8.93 -0.10 -7.59
C LEU A 71 9.32 -0.69 -8.94
#